data_2dc8148423220570cf32938f52db9a6e
#
_entry.id   2dc8148423220570cf32938f52db9a6e
#
_cell.length_a   1.000
_cell.length_b   1.000
_cell.length_c   1.000
_cell.angle_alpha   90.00
_cell.angle_beta   90.00
_cell.angle_gamma   90.00
#
_symmetry.space_group_name_H-M   'P 1'
#
loop_
_entity.id
_entity.type
_entity.pdbx_description
1 polymer ?
#
loop_
_entity_poly.entity_id
_entity_poly.type
_entity_poly.pdbx_seq_one_letter_code
_entity_poly.pdbx_strand_id
1 'polypeptide(L)'
;MEANRIYNFNPGPSMLPLEVLKEAQAEFLNFQNTGMSILEISHRAPAYDAVHNQAKADILELMGLGDDYEVLFIQGGASMQFDMVAMNFATPEKRGNYVLSGSFA
;
A
#
# COMPACT_ATOMS: atom_id res chain seq x y z
N MET A 1 5.01 -29.00 5.56
CA MET A 1 6.44 -28.67 5.59
C MET A 1 6.57 -27.21 5.96
N GLU A 2 7.27 -26.92 7.04
CA GLU A 2 7.60 -25.54 7.39
C GLU A 2 8.58 -25.03 6.34
N ALA A 3 8.22 -23.97 5.63
CA ALA A 3 9.08 -23.42 4.59
C ALA A 3 10.34 -22.85 5.27
N ASN A 4 11.51 -23.30 4.84
CA ASN A 4 12.78 -22.73 5.28
C ASN A 4 12.92 -21.33 4.66
N ARG A 5 12.45 -20.30 5.37
CA ARG A 5 12.41 -18.92 4.89
C ARG A 5 13.63 -18.16 5.34
N ILE A 6 14.24 -17.43 4.41
CA ILE A 6 15.34 -16.51 4.72
C ILE A 6 14.78 -15.16 5.22
N TYR A 7 15.56 -14.47 6.02
CA TYR A 7 15.28 -13.08 6.39
C TYR A 7 15.63 -12.17 5.21
N ASN A 8 14.60 -11.60 4.58
CA ASN A 8 14.76 -10.71 3.43
C ASN A 8 14.43 -9.26 3.85
N PHE A 9 15.44 -8.40 3.79
CA PHE A 9 15.35 -6.97 4.12
C PHE A 9 15.58 -6.08 2.90
N ASN A 10 15.31 -6.57 1.71
CA ASN A 10 15.44 -5.76 0.49
C ASN A 10 14.51 -4.54 0.54
N PRO A 11 14.95 -3.40 0.03
CA PRO A 11 14.09 -2.22 -0.06
C PRO A 11 12.96 -2.46 -1.08
N GLY A 12 11.72 -2.37 -0.61
CA GLY A 12 10.52 -2.69 -1.37
C GLY A 12 10.07 -4.14 -1.19
N PRO A 13 10.57 -5.12 -1.95
CA PRO A 13 10.13 -6.53 -1.86
C PRO A 13 10.78 -7.24 -0.66
N SER A 14 10.37 -6.89 0.54
CA SER A 14 10.89 -7.47 1.78
C SER A 14 10.05 -8.67 2.26
N MET A 15 10.42 -9.25 3.38
CA MET A 15 9.74 -10.37 3.99
C MET A 15 8.35 -9.98 4.50
N LEU A 16 7.33 -10.75 4.13
CA LEU A 16 5.97 -10.64 4.68
C LEU A 16 5.76 -11.66 5.80
N PRO A 17 4.86 -11.41 6.77
CA PRO A 17 4.46 -12.40 7.75
C PRO A 17 3.96 -13.69 7.10
N LEU A 18 4.30 -14.84 7.69
CA LEU A 18 3.94 -16.13 7.11
C LEU A 18 2.43 -16.35 7.09
N GLU A 19 1.74 -15.87 8.11
CA GLU A 19 0.29 -15.95 8.25
C GLU A 19 -0.41 -15.25 7.09
N VAL A 20 0.02 -14.05 6.75
CA VAL A 20 -0.49 -13.26 5.61
C VAL A 20 -0.29 -14.01 4.29
N LEU A 21 0.87 -14.65 4.09
CA LEU A 21 1.14 -15.42 2.88
C LEU A 21 0.29 -16.68 2.78
N LYS A 22 0.01 -17.35 3.91
CA LYS A 22 -0.87 -18.52 3.95
C LYS A 22 -2.32 -18.15 3.64
N GLU A 23 -2.80 -17.05 4.19
CA GLU A 23 -4.12 -16.52 3.89
C GLU A 23 -4.26 -16.17 2.42
N ALA A 24 -3.33 -15.39 1.89
CA ALA A 24 -3.29 -15.06 0.46
C ALA A 24 -3.23 -16.31 -0.43
N GLN A 25 -2.47 -17.34 -0.05
CA GLN A 25 -2.40 -18.61 -0.76
C GLN A 25 -3.73 -19.35 -0.75
N ALA A 26 -4.42 -19.38 0.38
CA ALA A 26 -5.69 -20.10 0.54
C ALA A 26 -6.80 -19.46 -0.31
N GLU A 27 -6.80 -18.15 -0.44
CA GLU A 27 -7.82 -17.40 -1.19
C GLU A 27 -7.41 -17.06 -2.63
N PHE A 28 -6.20 -17.43 -3.04
CA PHE A 28 -5.61 -16.95 -4.29
C PHE A 28 -6.42 -17.28 -5.54
N LEU A 29 -7.02 -18.48 -5.62
CA LEU A 29 -7.80 -18.92 -6.78
C LEU A 29 -9.30 -18.63 -6.65
N ASN A 30 -9.78 -18.38 -5.44
CA ASN A 30 -11.20 -18.16 -5.18
C ASN A 30 -11.38 -17.24 -3.98
N PHE A 31 -11.21 -15.95 -4.20
CA PHE A 31 -11.31 -14.94 -3.15
C PHE A 31 -12.76 -14.85 -2.62
N GLN A 32 -12.93 -15.12 -1.34
CA GLN A 32 -14.23 -15.04 -0.64
C GLN A 32 -15.40 -15.72 -1.38
N ASN A 33 -15.13 -16.84 -2.04
CA ASN A 33 -16.10 -17.60 -2.83
C ASN A 33 -16.73 -16.85 -4.01
N THR A 34 -16.05 -15.85 -4.54
CA THR A 34 -16.47 -15.13 -5.74
C THR A 34 -16.29 -15.94 -7.04
N GLY A 35 -15.57 -17.07 -6.99
CA GLY A 35 -15.17 -17.83 -8.16
C GLY A 35 -14.01 -17.21 -8.95
N MET A 36 -13.41 -16.13 -8.45
CA MET A 36 -12.31 -15.41 -9.08
C MET A 36 -11.18 -15.16 -8.06
N SER A 37 -9.95 -15.05 -8.57
CA SER A 37 -8.85 -14.49 -7.78
C SER A 37 -9.09 -13.00 -7.50
N ILE A 38 -8.60 -12.50 -6.37
CA ILE A 38 -8.60 -11.05 -6.10
C ILE A 38 -7.88 -10.27 -7.22
N LEU A 39 -6.92 -10.88 -7.90
CA LEU A 39 -6.19 -10.28 -9.03
C LEU A 39 -7.05 -10.12 -10.29
N GLU A 40 -8.16 -10.85 -10.40
CA GLU A 40 -9.09 -10.82 -11.53
C GLU A 40 -10.31 -9.95 -11.25
N ILE A 41 -10.53 -9.55 -10.00
CA ILE A 41 -11.67 -8.75 -9.58
C ILE A 41 -11.47 -7.29 -9.99
N SER A 42 -12.49 -6.72 -10.65
CA SER A 42 -12.48 -5.32 -11.03
C SER A 42 -12.38 -4.41 -9.79
N HIS A 43 -11.60 -3.34 -9.89
CA HIS A 43 -11.54 -2.29 -8.86
C HIS A 43 -12.87 -1.56 -8.62
N ARG A 44 -13.90 -1.82 -9.44
CA ARG A 44 -15.27 -1.30 -9.28
C ARG A 44 -16.23 -2.32 -8.69
N ALA A 45 -15.74 -3.50 -8.35
CA ALA A 45 -16.57 -4.55 -7.76
C ALA A 45 -16.69 -4.37 -6.24
N PRO A 46 -17.86 -4.68 -5.65
CA PRO A 46 -18.07 -4.57 -4.21
C PRO A 46 -17.05 -5.34 -3.36
N ALA A 47 -16.59 -6.49 -3.86
CA ALA A 47 -15.57 -7.29 -3.17
C ALA A 47 -14.22 -6.55 -3.09
N TYR A 48 -13.84 -5.82 -4.13
CA TYR A 48 -12.65 -4.98 -4.10
C TYR A 48 -12.85 -3.76 -3.18
N ASP A 49 -14.00 -3.09 -3.29
CA ASP A 49 -14.32 -1.94 -2.45
C ASP A 49 -14.26 -2.28 -0.96
N ALA A 50 -14.73 -3.48 -0.58
CA ALA A 50 -14.66 -3.94 0.80
C ALA A 50 -13.20 -4.05 1.28
N VAL A 51 -12.32 -4.67 0.51
CA VAL A 51 -10.88 -4.79 0.83
C VAL A 51 -10.23 -3.42 0.90
N HIS A 52 -10.49 -2.56 -0.08
CA HIS A 52 -9.92 -1.22 -0.16
C HIS A 52 -10.31 -0.37 1.06
N ASN A 53 -11.59 -0.34 1.40
CA ASN A 53 -12.10 0.44 2.52
C ASN A 53 -11.63 -0.11 3.87
N GLN A 54 -11.55 -1.44 4.01
CA GLN A 54 -11.01 -2.04 5.22
C GLN A 54 -9.53 -1.69 5.40
N ALA A 55 -8.72 -1.77 4.35
CA ALA A 55 -7.32 -1.40 4.40
C ALA A 55 -7.11 0.07 4.81
N LYS A 56 -7.96 0.99 4.33
CA LYS A 56 -7.95 2.40 4.77
C LYS A 56 -8.26 2.54 6.26
N ALA A 57 -9.31 1.86 6.72
CA ALA A 57 -9.70 1.89 8.13
C ALA A 57 -8.59 1.33 9.04
N ASP A 58 -8.01 0.20 8.67
CA ASP A 58 -6.93 -0.44 9.43
C ASP A 58 -5.69 0.46 9.53
N ILE A 59 -5.33 1.17 8.44
CA ILE A 59 -4.20 2.11 8.46
C ILE A 59 -4.47 3.27 9.41
N LEU A 60 -5.65 3.88 9.36
CA LEU A 60 -6.02 4.97 10.27
C LEU A 60 -6.01 4.53 11.72
N GLU A 61 -6.58 3.35 12.01
CA GLU A 61 -6.60 2.77 13.36
C GLU A 61 -5.18 2.51 13.87
N LEU A 62 -4.34 1.84 13.08
CA LEU A 62 -2.95 1.52 13.46
C LEU A 62 -2.09 2.77 13.67
N MET A 63 -2.38 3.85 12.97
CA MET A 63 -1.70 5.14 13.14
C MET A 63 -2.31 6.00 14.24
N GLY A 64 -3.44 5.61 14.83
CA GLY A 64 -4.15 6.39 15.84
C GLY A 64 -4.70 7.71 15.30
N LEU A 65 -5.10 7.74 14.03
CA LEU A 65 -5.62 8.93 13.34
C LEU A 65 -7.15 8.95 13.35
N GLY A 66 -7.72 10.15 13.47
CA GLY A 66 -9.17 10.38 13.47
C GLY A 66 -9.72 10.77 12.10
N ASP A 67 -11.00 11.21 12.09
CA ASP A 67 -11.77 11.52 10.89
C ASP A 67 -11.28 12.74 10.09
N ASP A 68 -10.32 13.48 10.62
CA ASP A 68 -9.65 14.60 9.94
C ASP A 68 -8.49 14.16 9.02
N TYR A 69 -8.27 12.84 8.92
CA TYR A 69 -7.27 12.22 8.05
C TYR A 69 -7.92 11.31 7.02
N GLU A 70 -7.30 11.22 5.86
CA GLU A 70 -7.71 10.35 4.75
C GLU A 70 -6.53 9.54 4.24
N VAL A 71 -6.74 8.26 3.95
CA VAL A 71 -5.75 7.38 3.32
C VAL A 71 -5.94 7.39 1.81
N LEU A 72 -4.87 7.71 1.09
CA LEU A 72 -4.83 7.70 -0.37
C LEU A 72 -3.81 6.67 -0.86
N PHE A 73 -4.24 5.70 -1.64
CA PHE A 73 -3.36 4.76 -2.33
C PHE A 73 -2.98 5.35 -3.69
N ILE A 74 -1.76 5.90 -3.78
CA ILE A 74 -1.28 6.64 -4.95
C ILE A 74 -0.15 5.86 -5.61
N GLN A 75 -0.19 5.76 -6.93
CA GLN A 75 0.87 5.15 -7.72
C GLN A 75 2.15 6.01 -7.75
N GLY A 76 3.25 5.44 -8.26
CA GLY A 76 4.50 6.15 -8.53
C GLY A 76 5.52 6.06 -7.40
N GLY A 77 5.17 5.42 -6.29
CA GLY A 77 6.05 5.21 -5.14
C GLY A 77 6.55 6.51 -4.53
N ALA A 78 7.57 6.42 -3.70
CA ALA A 78 8.16 7.57 -3.01
C ALA A 78 8.78 8.58 -3.99
N SER A 79 9.35 8.12 -5.10
CA SER A 79 9.97 9.02 -6.09
C SER A 79 8.98 10.02 -6.67
N MET A 80 7.77 9.57 -7.02
CA MET A 80 6.75 10.48 -7.55
C MET A 80 6.16 11.39 -6.46
N GLN A 81 6.20 10.99 -5.19
CA GLN A 81 5.73 11.82 -4.08
C GLN A 81 6.54 13.11 -3.94
N PHE A 82 7.83 13.11 -4.25
CA PHE A 82 8.64 14.33 -4.25
C PHE A 82 8.07 15.38 -5.21
N ASP A 83 7.61 14.96 -6.38
CA ASP A 83 6.99 15.87 -7.35
C ASP A 83 5.54 16.20 -6.95
N MET A 84 4.75 15.20 -6.57
CA MET A 84 3.32 15.38 -6.24
C MET A 84 3.11 16.32 -5.07
N VAL A 85 3.92 16.25 -4.02
CA VAL A 85 3.83 17.18 -2.88
C VAL A 85 4.11 18.60 -3.33
N ALA A 86 5.17 18.81 -4.10
CA ALA A 86 5.50 20.13 -4.62
C ALA A 86 4.41 20.67 -5.58
N MET A 87 3.90 19.83 -6.48
CA MET A 87 2.85 20.22 -7.43
C MET A 87 1.55 20.66 -6.74
N ASN A 88 1.21 20.05 -5.60
CA ASN A 88 -0.03 20.36 -4.88
C ASN A 88 0.11 21.53 -3.90
N PHE A 89 1.29 21.75 -3.33
CA PHE A 89 1.47 22.70 -2.24
C PHE A 89 2.43 23.87 -2.52
N ALA A 90 3.23 23.81 -3.60
CA ALA A 90 4.07 24.92 -3.98
C ALA A 90 3.22 26.05 -4.61
N THR A 91 3.63 27.30 -4.34
CA THR A 91 3.07 28.51 -4.94
C THR A 91 4.24 29.37 -5.43
N PRO A 92 4.00 30.47 -6.17
CA PRO A 92 5.08 31.39 -6.56
C PRO A 92 5.93 31.89 -5.38
N GLU A 93 5.34 31.95 -4.17
CA GLU A 93 5.99 32.42 -2.95
C GLU A 93 6.57 31.27 -2.10
N LYS A 94 6.22 30.00 -2.38
CA LYS A 94 6.64 28.82 -1.62
C LYS A 94 7.54 27.93 -2.48
N ARG A 95 8.68 27.54 -1.93
CA ARG A 95 9.65 26.67 -2.60
C ARG A 95 9.70 25.31 -1.91
N GLY A 96 9.86 24.25 -2.69
CA GLY A 96 10.21 22.93 -2.19
C GLY A 96 11.69 22.87 -1.80
N ASN A 97 12.00 22.38 -0.61
CA ASN A 97 13.35 22.10 -0.19
C ASN A 97 13.59 20.59 -0.22
N TYR A 98 14.60 20.16 -0.94
CA TYR A 98 14.98 18.77 -1.06
C TYR A 98 16.31 18.52 -0.34
N VAL A 99 16.31 17.58 0.62
CA VAL A 99 17.53 17.16 1.31
C VAL A 99 18.20 16.06 0.49
N LEU A 100 19.33 16.35 -0.11
CA LEU A 100 20.10 15.38 -0.89
C LEU A 100 20.95 14.52 0.05
N SER A 101 20.47 13.34 0.38
CA SER A 101 21.12 12.42 1.33
C SER A 101 21.65 11.13 0.71
N GLY A 102 21.31 10.84 -0.54
CA GLY A 102 21.70 9.60 -1.22
C GLY A 102 21.04 9.43 -2.58
N SER A 103 21.08 8.19 -3.12
CA SER A 103 20.60 7.89 -4.48
C SER A 103 19.09 8.05 -4.66
N PHE A 104 18.32 8.14 -3.58
CA PHE A 104 16.87 8.31 -3.59
C PHE A 104 16.43 9.72 -3.17
N ALA A 105 17.33 10.67 -3.14
CA ALA A 105 17.05 12.05 -2.76
C ALA A 105 16.95 12.96 -3.99
#